data_0f0e8ce1c756e9076e59a046db91c45b
#
_entry.id   0f0e8ce1c756e9076e59a046db91c45b
#
_cell.length_a   1.000
_cell.length_b   1.000
_cell.length_c   1.000
_cell.angle_alpha   90.00
_cell.angle_beta   90.00
_cell.angle_gamma   90.00
#
_symmetry.space_group_name_H-M   'P 1'
#
loop_
_entity.id
_entity.type
_entity.pdbx_description
1 polymer ?
#
loop_
_entity_poly.entity_id
_entity_poly.type
_entity_poly.pdbx_seq_one_letter_code
_entity_poly.pdbx_strand_id
1 'polypeptide(L)'
;MYQTLVRPVVTNTCETWLIKENTKTKLKVFERKALRRIYGPTKESDGTWRIKSSEELNRLIGNKNIINYIKPQRLAWFGHVHHMPDNSMVKKVYEWTPALTRSLGRPKSMWEDDVKSDITNMKIRNWRDCSRNRPKWKEFVEKVKTSLKL
;
A
#
# COMPACT_ATOMS: atom_id res chain seq x y z
N MET A 1 -10.02 14.19 10.21
CA MET A 1 -11.10 13.18 10.27
C MET A 1 -10.84 11.97 9.35
N TYR A 2 -10.75 12.08 8.02
CA TYR A 2 -10.49 10.90 7.16
C TYR A 2 -9.17 10.18 7.50
N GLN A 3 -8.06 10.89 7.56
CA GLN A 3 -6.73 10.31 7.80
C GLN A 3 -6.53 9.76 9.22
N THR A 4 -7.28 10.27 10.19
CA THR A 4 -7.13 9.92 11.61
C THR A 4 -8.12 8.87 12.09
N LEU A 5 -9.30 8.80 11.49
CA LEU A 5 -10.36 7.87 11.92
C LEU A 5 -10.68 6.81 10.87
N VAL A 6 -11.02 7.23 9.64
CA VAL A 6 -11.53 6.30 8.62
C VAL A 6 -10.41 5.43 8.04
N ARG A 7 -9.30 6.08 7.62
CA ARG A 7 -8.19 5.36 6.97
C ARG A 7 -7.55 4.31 7.87
N PRO A 8 -7.19 4.55 9.15
CA PRO A 8 -6.61 3.53 10.00
C PRO A 8 -7.50 2.31 10.21
N VAL A 9 -8.81 2.50 10.37
CA VAL A 9 -9.76 1.40 10.50
C VAL A 9 -9.79 0.53 9.24
N VAL A 10 -9.87 1.16 8.06
CA VAL A 10 -9.93 0.42 6.78
C VAL A 10 -8.60 -0.25 6.44
N THR A 11 -7.46 0.38 6.79
CA THR A 11 -6.13 -0.15 6.48
C THR A 11 -5.52 -0.99 7.60
N ASN A 12 -6.32 -1.40 8.57
CA ASN A 12 -5.83 -2.33 9.60
C ASN A 12 -5.30 -3.61 8.94
N THR A 13 -4.11 -4.07 9.33
CA THR A 13 -3.42 -5.24 8.74
C THR A 13 -3.13 -5.16 7.23
N CYS A 14 -3.13 -3.96 6.64
CA CYS A 14 -2.92 -3.77 5.19
C CYS A 14 -1.54 -4.20 4.70
N GLU A 15 -0.59 -4.37 5.59
CA GLU A 15 0.76 -4.86 5.31
C GLU A 15 0.78 -6.26 4.70
N THR A 16 -0.21 -7.09 5.04
CA THR A 16 -0.34 -8.47 4.53
C THR A 16 -1.21 -8.58 3.27
N TRP A 17 -1.82 -7.49 2.82
CA TRP A 17 -2.74 -7.52 1.70
C TRP A 17 -2.05 -7.76 0.36
N LEU A 18 -2.69 -8.58 -0.48
CA LEU A 18 -2.38 -8.71 -1.89
C LEU A 18 -3.15 -7.63 -2.67
N ILE A 19 -2.44 -6.67 -3.27
CA ILE A 19 -3.06 -5.49 -3.88
C ILE A 19 -3.02 -5.58 -5.40
N LYS A 20 -3.98 -6.31 -5.97
CA LYS A 20 -4.22 -6.35 -7.42
C LYS A 20 -4.90 -5.05 -7.90
N GLU A 21 -4.86 -4.80 -9.22
CA GLU A 21 -5.46 -3.59 -9.82
C GLU A 21 -6.94 -3.42 -9.48
N ASN A 22 -7.70 -4.51 -9.46
CA ASN A 22 -9.10 -4.48 -9.03
C ASN A 22 -9.25 -4.01 -7.58
N THR A 23 -8.38 -4.48 -6.66
CA THR A 23 -8.39 -4.04 -5.26
C THR A 23 -8.00 -2.57 -5.14
N LYS A 24 -7.00 -2.11 -5.90
CA LYS A 24 -6.61 -0.68 -5.96
C LYS A 24 -7.79 0.19 -6.40
N THR A 25 -8.51 -0.23 -7.43
CA THR A 25 -9.68 0.49 -7.92
C THR A 25 -10.79 0.57 -6.87
N LYS A 26 -11.11 -0.54 -6.20
CA LYS A 26 -12.10 -0.57 -5.12
C LYS A 26 -11.73 0.35 -3.96
N LEU A 27 -10.47 0.34 -3.53
CA LEU A 27 -9.97 1.21 -2.47
C LEU A 27 -10.04 2.70 -2.85
N LYS A 28 -9.68 3.05 -4.09
CA LYS A 28 -9.82 4.42 -4.60
C LYS A 28 -11.28 4.88 -4.66
N VAL A 29 -12.19 4.01 -5.10
CA VAL A 29 -13.62 4.33 -5.13
C VAL A 29 -14.17 4.53 -3.71
N PHE A 30 -13.80 3.67 -2.77
CA PHE A 30 -14.15 3.81 -1.37
C PHE A 30 -13.66 5.16 -0.81
N GLU A 31 -12.38 5.47 -0.99
CA GLU A 31 -11.77 6.71 -0.51
C GLU A 31 -12.50 7.93 -1.05
N ARG A 32 -12.78 7.99 -2.35
CA ARG A 32 -13.53 9.10 -2.98
C ARG A 32 -14.94 9.24 -2.41
N LYS A 33 -15.65 8.12 -2.17
CA LYS A 33 -16.98 8.14 -1.55
C LYS A 33 -16.92 8.71 -0.12
N ALA A 34 -15.95 8.26 0.67
CA ALA A 34 -15.77 8.76 2.03
C ALA A 34 -15.41 10.26 2.05
N LEU A 35 -14.48 10.68 1.19
CA LEU A 35 -14.07 12.09 1.09
C LEU A 35 -15.20 13.00 0.64
N ARG A 36 -16.02 12.59 -0.33
CA ARG A 36 -17.19 13.36 -0.77
C ARG A 36 -18.22 13.54 0.35
N ARG A 37 -18.39 12.54 1.21
CA ARG A 37 -19.29 12.67 2.38
C ARG A 37 -18.72 13.65 3.43
N ILE A 38 -17.40 13.64 3.62
CA ILE A 38 -16.73 14.49 4.62
C ILE A 38 -16.67 15.95 4.17
N TYR A 39 -16.29 16.19 2.91
CA TYR A 39 -16.09 17.55 2.39
C TYR A 39 -17.34 18.17 1.76
N GLY A 40 -18.37 17.36 1.49
CA GLY A 40 -19.62 17.82 0.87
C GLY A 40 -19.44 18.36 -0.55
N PRO A 41 -20.52 18.83 -1.17
CA PRO A 41 -20.50 19.47 -2.49
C PRO A 41 -19.88 20.88 -2.42
N THR A 42 -19.57 21.45 -3.56
CA THR A 42 -19.15 22.86 -3.71
C THR A 42 -20.32 23.68 -4.24
N LYS A 43 -20.59 24.84 -3.63
CA LYS A 43 -21.57 25.81 -4.15
C LYS A 43 -20.87 26.68 -5.19
N GLU A 44 -21.42 26.69 -6.40
CA GLU A 44 -20.95 27.54 -7.51
C GLU A 44 -21.47 28.99 -7.36
N SER A 45 -20.90 29.91 -8.11
CA SER A 45 -21.29 31.33 -8.11
C SER A 45 -22.74 31.59 -8.57
N ASP A 46 -23.28 30.67 -9.38
CA ASP A 46 -24.67 30.70 -9.85
C ASP A 46 -25.69 30.14 -8.82
N GLY A 47 -25.19 29.73 -7.64
CA GLY A 47 -26.03 29.15 -6.59
C GLY A 47 -26.24 27.63 -6.69
N THR A 48 -25.78 26.98 -7.75
CA THR A 48 -25.91 25.53 -7.94
C THR A 48 -24.90 24.75 -7.09
N TRP A 49 -25.22 23.46 -6.79
CA TRP A 49 -24.35 22.60 -6.02
C TRP A 49 -23.67 21.58 -6.93
N ARG A 50 -22.34 21.58 -6.96
CA ARG A 50 -21.53 20.63 -7.74
C ARG A 50 -20.83 19.63 -6.84
N ILE A 51 -20.79 18.37 -7.28
CA ILE A 51 -20.00 17.30 -6.64
C ILE A 51 -18.50 17.57 -6.91
N LYS A 52 -17.68 17.53 -5.87
CA LYS A 52 -16.23 17.71 -5.98
C LYS A 52 -15.59 16.70 -6.93
N SER A 53 -14.72 17.16 -7.82
CA SER A 53 -13.96 16.32 -8.72
C SER A 53 -12.92 15.46 -7.96
N SER A 54 -12.39 14.44 -8.64
CA SER A 54 -11.33 13.60 -8.04
C SER A 54 -10.04 14.38 -7.79
N GLU A 55 -9.72 15.33 -8.66
CA GLU A 55 -8.55 16.21 -8.56
C GLU A 55 -8.66 17.16 -7.37
N GLU A 56 -9.84 17.74 -7.17
CA GLU A 56 -10.13 18.59 -6.01
C GLU A 56 -9.97 17.82 -4.70
N LEU A 57 -10.52 16.60 -4.65
CA LEU A 57 -10.36 15.74 -3.48
C LEU A 57 -8.90 15.38 -3.22
N ASN A 58 -8.13 15.06 -4.27
CA ASN A 58 -6.71 14.76 -4.13
C ASN A 58 -5.92 15.95 -3.58
N ARG A 59 -6.22 17.18 -4.03
CA ARG A 59 -5.59 18.41 -3.48
C ARG A 59 -5.93 18.59 -2.00
N LEU A 60 -7.19 18.39 -1.60
CA LEU A 60 -7.63 18.51 -0.22
C LEU A 60 -6.95 17.52 0.75
N ILE A 61 -6.57 16.35 0.27
CA ILE A 61 -5.83 15.37 1.08
C ILE A 61 -4.31 15.44 0.89
N GLY A 62 -3.82 16.42 0.09
CA GLY A 62 -2.39 16.59 -0.18
C GLY A 62 -1.77 15.37 -0.85
N ASN A 63 -2.44 14.78 -1.84
CA ASN A 63 -2.04 13.58 -2.58
C ASN A 63 -1.78 12.34 -1.71
N LYS A 64 -2.16 12.37 -0.44
CA LYS A 64 -1.99 11.26 0.52
C LYS A 64 -3.10 10.21 0.37
N ASN A 65 -3.26 9.65 -0.83
CA ASN A 65 -4.27 8.64 -1.09
C ASN A 65 -3.98 7.32 -0.34
N ILE A 66 -5.02 6.49 -0.22
CA ILE A 66 -4.97 5.23 0.53
C ILE A 66 -3.91 4.25 -0.01
N ILE A 67 -3.70 4.21 -1.32
CA ILE A 67 -2.69 3.32 -1.93
C ILE A 67 -1.28 3.76 -1.57
N ASN A 68 -1.01 5.07 -1.63
CA ASN A 68 0.28 5.64 -1.22
C ASN A 68 0.55 5.45 0.28
N TYR A 69 -0.48 5.30 1.09
CA TYR A 69 -0.36 4.94 2.49
C TYR A 69 -0.02 3.46 2.70
N ILE A 70 -0.68 2.55 1.96
CA ILE A 70 -0.53 1.10 2.14
C ILE A 70 0.84 0.61 1.66
N LYS A 71 1.36 1.12 0.54
CA LYS A 71 2.62 0.64 -0.04
C LYS A 71 3.81 0.69 0.94
N PRO A 72 4.10 1.81 1.63
CA PRO A 72 5.17 1.83 2.61
C PRO A 72 4.97 0.89 3.81
N GLN A 73 3.71 0.65 4.24
CA GLN A 73 3.42 -0.30 5.31
C GLN A 73 3.80 -1.73 4.89
N ARG A 74 3.45 -2.13 3.66
CA ARG A 74 3.83 -3.43 3.10
C ARG A 74 5.35 -3.58 2.99
N LEU A 75 6.05 -2.55 2.54
CA LEU A 75 7.52 -2.54 2.46
C LEU A 75 8.17 -2.62 3.85
N ALA A 76 7.62 -1.91 4.84
CA ALA A 76 8.11 -1.99 6.21
C ALA A 76 7.95 -3.41 6.78
N TRP A 77 6.79 -4.03 6.56
CA TRP A 77 6.53 -5.40 6.97
C TRP A 77 7.42 -6.42 6.25
N PHE A 78 7.62 -6.27 4.94
CA PHE A 78 8.53 -7.10 4.16
C PHE A 78 9.95 -7.10 4.76
N GLY A 79 10.51 -5.92 5.05
CA GLY A 79 11.80 -5.82 5.72
C GLY A 79 11.80 -6.43 7.12
N HIS A 80 10.71 -6.25 7.87
CA HIS A 80 10.58 -6.86 9.20
C HIS A 80 10.67 -8.39 9.16
N VAL A 81 9.97 -9.04 8.23
CA VAL A 81 10.03 -10.50 8.05
C VAL A 81 11.45 -10.95 7.66
N HIS A 82 12.11 -10.23 6.74
CA HIS A 82 13.48 -10.54 6.34
C HIS A 82 14.52 -10.39 7.46
N HIS A 83 14.28 -9.51 8.43
CA HIS A 83 15.16 -9.31 9.59
C HIS A 83 14.85 -10.23 10.78
N MET A 84 13.84 -11.09 10.67
CA MET A 84 13.56 -12.06 11.72
C MET A 84 14.65 -13.13 11.79
N PRO A 85 14.93 -13.68 12.97
CA PRO A 85 15.83 -14.83 13.12
C PRO A 85 15.33 -16.05 12.32
N ASP A 86 16.25 -16.85 11.79
CA ASP A 86 15.91 -18.02 10.96
C ASP A 86 15.10 -19.09 11.70
N ASN A 87 15.19 -19.12 13.03
CA ASN A 87 14.39 -19.99 13.89
C ASN A 87 12.95 -19.50 14.10
N SER A 88 12.62 -18.27 13.69
CA SER A 88 11.27 -17.71 13.81
C SER A 88 10.27 -18.51 12.97
N MET A 89 9.13 -18.85 13.58
CA MET A 89 8.05 -19.55 12.89
C MET A 89 7.54 -18.75 11.66
N VAL A 90 7.43 -17.44 11.78
CA VAL A 90 6.99 -16.55 10.71
C VAL A 90 7.93 -16.64 9.51
N LYS A 91 9.26 -16.62 9.74
CA LYS A 91 10.25 -16.73 8.67
C LYS A 91 10.23 -18.09 8.02
N LYS A 92 10.12 -19.16 8.81
CA LYS A 92 9.99 -20.54 8.31
C LYS A 92 8.77 -20.71 7.41
N VAL A 93 7.61 -20.18 7.82
CA VAL A 93 6.38 -20.22 7.00
C VAL A 93 6.51 -19.37 5.74
N TYR A 94 7.16 -18.19 5.83
CA TYR A 94 7.40 -17.31 4.70
C TYR A 94 8.33 -17.94 3.65
N GLU A 95 9.40 -18.63 4.06
CA GLU A 95 10.36 -19.29 3.18
C GLU A 95 9.93 -20.70 2.76
N TRP A 96 8.86 -21.23 3.36
CA TRP A 96 8.39 -22.57 3.08
C TRP A 96 7.90 -22.71 1.63
N THR A 97 8.40 -23.71 0.96
CA THR A 97 7.97 -24.12 -0.38
C THR A 97 7.39 -25.54 -0.33
N PRO A 98 6.23 -25.79 -0.99
CA PRO A 98 5.65 -27.15 -1.02
C PRO A 98 6.61 -28.13 -1.69
N ALA A 99 6.75 -29.33 -1.11
CA ALA A 99 7.61 -30.40 -1.62
C ALA A 99 7.08 -31.04 -2.93
N LEU A 100 5.80 -30.87 -3.21
CA LEU A 100 5.15 -31.44 -4.40
C LEU A 100 5.01 -30.42 -5.52
N THR A 101 5.03 -30.89 -6.76
CA THR A 101 4.75 -30.06 -7.93
C THR A 101 3.33 -29.50 -7.84
N ARG A 102 3.21 -28.22 -8.11
CA ARG A 102 1.94 -27.50 -8.11
C ARG A 102 1.01 -28.10 -9.17
N SER A 103 -0.22 -28.44 -8.81
CA SER A 103 -1.24 -28.88 -9.77
C SER A 103 -1.44 -27.80 -10.85
N LEU A 104 -1.65 -28.24 -12.11
CA LEU A 104 -2.00 -27.38 -13.23
C LEU A 104 -3.23 -26.56 -12.88
N GLY A 105 -3.16 -25.25 -13.07
CA GLY A 105 -4.24 -24.33 -12.77
C GLY A 105 -3.81 -22.88 -12.85
N ARG A 106 -4.73 -21.95 -12.53
CA ARG A 106 -4.45 -20.50 -12.51
C ARG A 106 -3.31 -20.20 -11.55
N PRO A 107 -2.24 -19.49 -11.98
CA PRO A 107 -1.16 -19.08 -11.09
C PRO A 107 -1.70 -18.31 -9.89
N LYS A 108 -1.39 -18.75 -8.69
CA LYS A 108 -1.71 -17.98 -7.47
C LYS A 108 -0.71 -16.82 -7.38
N SER A 109 -1.20 -15.60 -7.29
CA SER A 109 -0.35 -14.45 -6.99
C SER A 109 0.12 -14.58 -5.55
N MET A 110 1.42 -14.54 -5.32
CA MET A 110 2.00 -14.51 -3.97
C MET A 110 2.13 -13.07 -3.50
N TRP A 111 1.97 -12.85 -2.20
CA TRP A 111 2.16 -11.54 -1.58
C TRP A 111 3.57 -10.99 -1.84
N GLU A 112 4.56 -11.86 -1.77
CA GLU A 112 5.96 -11.52 -2.02
C GLU A 112 6.18 -10.99 -3.44
N ASP A 113 5.59 -11.66 -4.45
CA ASP A 113 5.73 -11.24 -5.85
C ASP A 113 5.11 -9.86 -6.08
N ASP A 114 3.98 -9.59 -5.43
CA ASP A 114 3.31 -8.29 -5.51
C ASP A 114 4.14 -7.18 -4.84
N VAL A 115 4.77 -7.47 -3.68
CA VAL A 115 5.71 -6.54 -3.03
C VAL A 115 6.97 -6.33 -3.88
N LYS A 116 7.55 -7.39 -4.44
CA LYS A 116 8.71 -7.30 -5.35
C LYS A 116 8.38 -6.49 -6.61
N SER A 117 7.18 -6.64 -7.15
CA SER A 117 6.70 -5.83 -8.25
C SER A 117 6.63 -4.34 -7.87
N ASP A 118 6.10 -4.02 -6.69
CA ASP A 118 6.11 -2.64 -6.18
C ASP A 118 7.53 -2.08 -6.04
N ILE A 119 8.49 -2.86 -5.52
CA ILE A 119 9.90 -2.50 -5.41
C ILE A 119 10.52 -2.22 -6.79
N THR A 120 10.26 -3.07 -7.76
CA THR A 120 10.76 -2.94 -9.13
C THR A 120 10.19 -1.68 -9.80
N ASN A 121 8.89 -1.43 -9.65
CA ASN A 121 8.22 -0.25 -10.19
C ASN A 121 8.77 1.07 -9.59
N MET A 122 9.28 1.01 -8.37
CA MET A 122 9.98 2.13 -7.72
C MET A 122 11.43 2.29 -8.17
N LYS A 123 11.89 1.48 -9.16
CA LYS A 123 13.27 1.49 -9.71
C LYS A 123 14.37 1.31 -8.65
N ILE A 124 14.11 0.50 -7.64
CA ILE A 124 15.07 0.26 -6.57
C ILE A 124 16.07 -0.80 -7.02
N ARG A 125 17.30 -0.35 -7.20
CA ARG A 125 18.43 -1.25 -7.45
C ARG A 125 18.92 -1.83 -6.12
N ASN A 126 19.38 -3.09 -6.13
CA ASN A 126 20.01 -3.77 -4.97
C ASN A 126 19.12 -3.85 -3.71
N TRP A 127 17.79 -3.96 -3.89
CA TRP A 127 16.86 -4.07 -2.76
C TRP A 127 17.20 -5.23 -1.81
N ARG A 128 17.75 -6.35 -2.33
CA ARG A 128 18.16 -7.51 -1.52
C ARG A 128 19.24 -7.16 -0.50
N ASP A 129 20.24 -6.40 -0.90
CA ASP A 129 21.32 -5.96 0.01
C ASP A 129 20.81 -4.90 0.98
N CYS A 130 19.93 -4.02 0.52
CA CYS A 130 19.24 -3.06 1.38
C CYS A 130 18.35 -3.76 2.40
N SER A 131 17.64 -4.82 2.00
CA SER A 131 16.72 -5.54 2.91
C SER A 131 17.46 -6.33 4.00
N ARG A 132 18.74 -6.69 3.81
CA ARG A 132 19.58 -7.31 4.85
C ARG A 132 20.04 -6.33 5.93
N ASN A 133 20.08 -5.04 5.61
CA ASN A 133 20.55 -4.00 6.52
C ASN A 133 19.36 -3.19 7.05
N ARG A 134 18.98 -3.42 8.31
CA ARG A 134 17.80 -2.82 8.95
C ARG A 134 17.79 -1.27 8.91
N PRO A 135 18.89 -0.54 9.25
CA PRO A 135 18.93 0.91 9.11
C PRO A 135 18.72 1.40 7.68
N LYS A 136 19.40 0.78 6.70
CA LYS A 136 19.25 1.14 5.27
C LYS A 136 17.83 0.90 4.77
N TRP A 137 17.21 -0.21 5.19
CA TRP A 137 15.83 -0.51 4.81
C TRP A 137 14.84 0.49 5.40
N LYS A 138 15.03 0.88 6.66
CA LYS A 138 14.21 1.92 7.31
C LYS A 138 14.32 3.26 6.57
N GLU A 139 15.52 3.71 6.27
CA GLU A 139 15.75 4.93 5.48
C GLU A 139 15.07 4.86 4.11
N PHE A 140 15.17 3.71 3.46
CA PHE A 140 14.51 3.46 2.19
C PHE A 140 12.98 3.59 2.30
N VAL A 141 12.34 2.94 3.28
CA VAL A 141 10.89 3.05 3.50
C VAL A 141 10.46 4.50 3.75
N GLU A 142 11.26 5.28 4.50
CA GLU A 142 10.98 6.70 4.72
C GLU A 142 11.11 7.53 3.43
N LYS A 143 12.10 7.25 2.58
CA LYS A 143 12.21 7.88 1.24
C LYS A 143 10.99 7.58 0.38
N VAL A 144 10.49 6.34 0.39
CA VAL A 144 9.26 5.96 -0.32
C VAL A 144 8.04 6.70 0.23
N LYS A 145 7.90 6.81 1.54
CA LYS A 145 6.83 7.61 2.17
C LYS A 145 6.86 9.07 1.70
N THR A 146 8.05 9.64 1.58
CA THR A 146 8.23 11.03 1.15
C THR A 146 7.92 11.20 -0.33
N SER A 147 8.45 10.33 -1.20
CA SER A 147 8.22 10.40 -2.65
C SER A 147 6.76 10.15 -3.04
N LEU A 148 6.04 9.33 -2.31
CA LEU A 148 4.61 9.07 -2.54
C LEU A 148 3.69 10.16 -1.96
N LYS A 149 4.22 11.12 -1.19
CA LYS A 149 3.49 12.30 -0.70
C LYS A 149 3.48 13.44 -1.72
N LEU A 150 4.32 13.34 -2.75
CA LEU A 150 4.35 14.27 -3.88
C LEU A 150 3.33 13.80 -4.92
#